data_114e152d7dfac4ead1ff9f162aaa9731
#
_entry.id   114e152d7dfac4ead1ff9f162aaa9731
#
_cell.length_a   1.000
_cell.length_b   1.000
_cell.length_c   1.000
_cell.angle_alpha   90.00
_cell.angle_beta   90.00
_cell.angle_gamma   90.00
#
_symmetry.space_group_name_H-M   'P 1'
#
loop_
_entity.id
_entity.type
_entity.pdbx_description
1 polymer ?
#
loop_
_entity_poly.entity_id
_entity_poly.type
_entity_poly.pdbx_seq_one_letter_code
_entity_poly.pdbx_strand_id
1 'polypeptide(L)'
;MYMRKHYLLIIILFLLVGCATYKTKYVESSTVGNISGDSELLHTFYLIGDAGKSPMNDQSEALKAFQKALGKAGKNSTALFLGDNIYPAGMPNKKDSTQAYLEAKNNLDAQLETLSQFKGNPIFIPGNHDWYNEGLEGLERQQKYIQKKLDSKEVFFPEDGCPIEKIDINDKIVLIAIDSEWYLTNWDKHPKMNDKCEIKDRETFFEELESLIKKNRDRTTILAIHHPMFSYGPHGGQYSAKLHLNPAGGKFPFPVLGSFVNLIRKTSGASYADLQNKRYTELRNRLVTLAQYSQKVILTSGHEHTLQ
;
A
#
# COMPACT_ATOMS: atom_id res chain seq x y z
N MET A 1 -27.46 -3.71 47.87
CA MET A 1 -27.33 -2.69 46.79
C MET A 1 -25.90 -2.19 46.61
N TYR A 2 -25.07 -2.13 47.64
CA TYR A 2 -23.66 -1.67 47.58
C TYR A 2 -22.73 -2.63 46.77
N MET A 3 -22.85 -3.93 46.90
CA MET A 3 -21.99 -4.91 46.18
C MET A 3 -22.08 -4.84 44.64
N ARG A 4 -23.28 -4.62 44.09
CA ARG A 4 -23.45 -4.51 42.61
C ARG A 4 -22.69 -3.34 41.99
N LYS A 5 -22.54 -2.21 42.72
CA LYS A 5 -21.78 -1.04 42.20
C LYS A 5 -20.27 -1.31 42.12
N HIS A 6 -19.74 -2.09 43.09
CA HIS A 6 -18.30 -2.43 43.07
C HIS A 6 -17.94 -3.41 41.96
N TYR A 7 -18.80 -4.39 41.64
CA TYR A 7 -18.59 -5.29 40.51
C TYR A 7 -18.65 -4.55 39.17
N LEU A 8 -19.55 -3.57 39.03
CA LEU A 8 -19.62 -2.74 37.85
C LEU A 8 -18.34 -1.89 37.67
N LEU A 9 -17.81 -1.33 38.74
CA LEU A 9 -16.56 -0.56 38.74
C LEU A 9 -15.35 -1.44 38.39
N ILE A 10 -15.28 -2.66 38.91
CA ILE A 10 -14.23 -3.63 38.61
C ILE A 10 -14.31 -4.05 37.15
N ILE A 11 -15.49 -4.30 36.60
CA ILE A 11 -15.67 -4.63 35.15
C ILE A 11 -15.24 -3.46 34.27
N ILE A 12 -15.58 -2.22 34.64
CA ILE A 12 -15.16 -0.99 33.94
C ILE A 12 -13.62 -0.85 33.98
N LEU A 13 -13.00 -1.11 35.15
CA LEU A 13 -11.55 -1.09 35.31
C LEU A 13 -10.87 -2.17 34.43
N PHE A 14 -11.42 -3.39 34.35
CA PHE A 14 -10.90 -4.44 33.46
C PHE A 14 -11.05 -4.09 31.98
N LEU A 15 -12.10 -3.37 31.59
CA LEU A 15 -12.29 -2.87 30.23
C LEU A 15 -11.30 -1.76 29.86
N LEU A 16 -10.73 -1.05 30.84
CA LEU A 16 -9.76 0.02 30.65
C LEU A 16 -8.31 -0.50 30.52
N VAL A 17 -8.01 -1.72 30.95
CA VAL A 17 -6.65 -2.30 30.92
C VAL A 17 -6.32 -3.01 29.61
N GLY A 18 -7.29 -3.15 28.71
CA GLY A 18 -7.15 -3.87 27.43
C GLY A 18 -6.62 -3.05 26.26
N CYS A 19 -6.11 -1.82 26.48
CA CYS A 19 -5.49 -1.05 25.41
C CYS A 19 -4.15 -1.66 25.00
N ALA A 20 -4.13 -2.40 23.91
CA ALA A 20 -2.88 -2.77 23.26
C ALA A 20 -2.17 -1.49 22.78
N THR A 21 -1.22 -1.01 23.54
CA THR A 21 -0.36 0.10 23.13
C THR A 21 0.79 -0.48 22.34
N TYR A 22 0.84 -0.20 21.03
CA TYR A 22 1.99 -0.52 20.21
C TYR A 22 3.17 0.38 20.64
N LYS A 23 4.31 -0.23 20.93
CA LYS A 23 5.58 0.47 21.11
C LYS A 23 6.48 0.12 19.93
N THR A 24 7.05 1.13 19.30
CA THR A 24 8.06 0.94 18.27
C THR A 24 9.18 0.05 18.82
N LYS A 25 9.47 -1.05 18.11
CA LYS A 25 10.60 -1.93 18.42
C LYS A 25 11.65 -1.72 17.34
N TYR A 26 12.85 -1.42 17.75
CA TYR A 26 14.00 -1.39 16.85
C TYR A 26 14.73 -2.73 16.96
N VAL A 27 15.08 -3.31 15.82
CA VAL A 27 15.99 -4.45 15.78
C VAL A 27 17.38 -3.92 16.15
N GLU A 28 18.04 -4.55 17.12
CA GLU A 28 19.40 -4.16 17.50
C GLU A 28 20.32 -4.27 16.28
N SER A 29 21.19 -3.30 16.11
CA SER A 29 22.11 -3.21 14.96
C SER A 29 23.03 -4.43 14.78
N SER A 30 23.20 -5.24 15.84
CA SER A 30 23.96 -6.49 15.82
C SER A 30 23.30 -7.60 14.97
N THR A 31 22.00 -7.50 14.64
CA THR A 31 21.29 -8.46 13.79
C THR A 31 21.28 -8.07 12.31
N VAL A 32 21.66 -6.85 11.98
CA VAL A 32 21.93 -6.46 10.59
C VAL A 32 23.33 -7.01 10.27
N GLY A 33 23.37 -8.18 9.61
CA GLY A 33 24.62 -8.75 9.13
C GLY A 33 25.43 -7.67 8.41
N ASN A 34 26.70 -7.52 8.75
CA ASN A 34 27.61 -6.65 8.01
C ASN A 34 27.53 -7.06 6.54
N ILE A 35 26.96 -6.22 5.70
CA ILE A 35 27.09 -6.36 4.25
C ILE A 35 28.61 -6.24 4.03
N SER A 36 29.25 -7.37 3.69
CA SER A 36 30.68 -7.38 3.40
C SER A 36 30.95 -6.35 2.33
N GLY A 37 31.87 -5.41 2.59
CA GLY A 37 32.12 -4.24 1.73
C GLY A 37 32.63 -4.55 0.31
N ASP A 38 32.75 -5.82 -0.05
CA ASP A 38 33.23 -6.30 -1.36
C ASP A 38 32.11 -6.75 -2.32
N SER A 39 30.82 -6.63 -1.93
CA SER A 39 29.73 -6.96 -2.83
C SER A 39 29.37 -5.78 -3.73
N GLU A 40 29.44 -5.98 -5.04
CA GLU A 40 29.00 -4.99 -6.04
C GLU A 40 27.50 -4.70 -5.87
N LEU A 41 27.13 -3.42 -5.74
CA LEU A 41 25.75 -2.98 -5.67
C LEU A 41 25.13 -3.04 -7.07
N LEU A 42 24.29 -4.03 -7.32
CA LEU A 42 23.69 -4.27 -8.62
C LEU A 42 22.56 -3.28 -8.94
N HIS A 43 21.71 -2.95 -7.95
CA HIS A 43 20.56 -2.08 -8.12
C HIS A 43 20.08 -1.53 -6.79
N THR A 44 19.49 -0.33 -6.80
CA THR A 44 18.92 0.31 -5.62
C THR A 44 17.44 0.61 -5.81
N PHE A 45 16.59 0.18 -4.88
CA PHE A 45 15.18 0.55 -4.84
C PHE A 45 14.95 1.65 -3.79
N TYR A 46 14.33 2.74 -4.22
CA TYR A 46 13.83 3.79 -3.36
C TYR A 46 12.32 3.62 -3.26
N LEU A 47 11.80 3.38 -2.06
CA LEU A 47 10.41 3.02 -1.83
C LEU A 47 9.68 4.17 -1.13
N ILE A 48 8.49 4.50 -1.62
CA ILE A 48 7.56 5.39 -0.94
C ILE A 48 6.13 4.89 -1.17
N GLY A 49 5.32 4.80 -0.12
CA GLY A 49 3.89 4.49 -0.20
C GLY A 49 3.05 5.65 0.31
N ASP A 50 1.76 5.65 -0.02
CA ASP A 50 0.77 6.55 0.57
C ASP A 50 1.13 8.04 0.41
N ALA A 51 1.77 8.38 -0.70
CA ALA A 51 2.31 9.72 -0.96
C ALA A 51 1.30 10.69 -1.58
N GLY A 52 0.05 10.25 -1.75
CA GLY A 52 -1.01 10.94 -2.49
C GLY A 52 -1.63 12.16 -1.82
N LYS A 53 -0.96 12.78 -0.84
CA LYS A 53 -1.44 14.02 -0.20
C LYS A 53 -0.31 15.01 0.03
N SER A 54 -0.42 16.15 -0.62
CA SER A 54 0.53 17.27 -0.49
C SER A 54 -0.20 18.58 -0.31
N PRO A 55 0.42 19.59 0.32
CA PRO A 55 -0.09 20.98 0.29
C PRO A 55 -0.26 21.46 -1.16
N MET A 56 -1.16 22.42 -1.38
CA MET A 56 -1.30 23.02 -2.71
C MET A 56 -0.01 23.73 -3.11
N ASN A 57 0.49 23.38 -4.31
CA ASN A 57 1.71 23.91 -4.92
C ASN A 57 2.99 23.68 -4.08
N ASP A 58 3.01 22.66 -3.23
CA ASP A 58 4.18 22.26 -2.46
C ASP A 58 4.20 20.72 -2.28
N GLN A 59 5.33 20.21 -1.89
CA GLN A 59 5.51 18.80 -1.55
C GLN A 59 5.33 18.57 -0.05
N SER A 60 4.84 17.38 0.32
CA SER A 60 4.93 16.92 1.71
C SER A 60 6.39 16.75 2.14
N GLU A 61 6.68 16.81 3.44
CA GLU A 61 8.05 16.62 3.95
C GLU A 61 8.64 15.25 3.57
N ALA A 62 7.80 14.22 3.48
CA ALA A 62 8.23 12.89 3.02
C ALA A 62 8.67 12.94 1.55
N LEU A 63 7.94 13.62 0.68
CA LEU A 63 8.30 13.78 -0.73
C LEU A 63 9.58 14.62 -0.90
N LYS A 64 9.76 15.68 -0.11
CA LYS A 64 11.01 16.46 -0.11
C LYS A 64 12.23 15.63 0.28
N ALA A 65 12.07 14.79 1.30
CA ALA A 65 13.12 13.87 1.72
C ALA A 65 13.42 12.80 0.64
N PHE A 66 12.38 12.27 0.02
CA PHE A 66 12.46 11.30 -1.07
C PHE A 66 13.17 11.90 -2.29
N GLN A 67 12.79 13.12 -2.73
CA GLN A 67 13.44 13.84 -3.80
C GLN A 67 14.93 14.04 -3.55
N LYS A 68 15.30 14.40 -2.32
CA LYS A 68 16.72 14.56 -1.92
C LYS A 68 17.49 13.24 -2.02
N ALA A 69 16.87 12.12 -1.72
CA ALA A 69 17.47 10.78 -1.88
C ALA A 69 17.61 10.42 -3.35
N LEU A 70 16.57 10.63 -4.17
CA LEU A 70 16.57 10.37 -5.60
C LEU A 70 17.57 11.22 -6.37
N GLY A 71 17.81 12.45 -5.95
CA GLY A 71 18.83 13.34 -6.57
C GLY A 71 20.27 12.81 -6.47
N LYS A 72 20.52 11.85 -5.58
CA LYS A 72 21.81 11.17 -5.42
C LYS A 72 21.86 9.79 -6.09
N ALA A 73 20.74 9.33 -6.62
CA ALA A 73 20.60 7.99 -7.18
C ALA A 73 21.32 7.87 -8.54
N GLY A 74 21.94 6.73 -8.76
CA GLY A 74 22.52 6.35 -10.05
C GLY A 74 21.47 5.83 -11.04
N LYS A 75 21.93 5.48 -12.25
CA LYS A 75 21.05 4.92 -13.29
C LYS A 75 20.50 3.54 -12.91
N ASN A 76 21.28 2.73 -12.19
CA ASN A 76 20.85 1.41 -11.73
C ASN A 76 19.98 1.54 -10.46
N SER A 77 18.87 2.24 -10.59
CA SER A 77 17.94 2.45 -9.49
C SER A 77 16.49 2.54 -9.97
N THR A 78 15.58 2.19 -9.08
CA THR A 78 14.13 2.29 -9.28
C THR A 78 13.51 3.11 -8.14
N ALA A 79 12.72 4.13 -8.50
CA ALA A 79 11.84 4.82 -7.56
C ALA A 79 10.46 4.15 -7.62
N LEU A 80 10.06 3.44 -6.56
CA LEU A 80 8.84 2.65 -6.51
C LEU A 80 7.81 3.33 -5.60
N PHE A 81 6.71 3.79 -6.21
CA PHE A 81 5.55 4.35 -5.53
C PHE A 81 4.55 3.23 -5.27
N LEU A 82 4.33 2.91 -4.00
CA LEU A 82 3.62 1.72 -3.53
C LEU A 82 2.10 1.93 -3.35
N GLY A 83 1.50 2.75 -4.18
CA GLY A 83 0.06 2.98 -4.20
C GLY A 83 -0.42 4.10 -3.29
N ASP A 84 -1.73 4.37 -3.35
CA ASP A 84 -2.39 5.51 -2.75
C ASP A 84 -1.75 6.83 -3.21
N ASN A 85 -1.67 6.95 -4.53
CA ASN A 85 -1.05 8.09 -5.20
C ASN A 85 -1.95 9.33 -5.20
N ILE A 86 -3.25 9.17 -4.92
CA ILE A 86 -4.20 10.30 -4.84
C ILE A 86 -5.19 10.10 -3.70
N TYR A 87 -5.08 10.88 -2.65
CA TYR A 87 -6.10 10.99 -1.60
C TYR A 87 -7.10 12.11 -1.90
N PRO A 88 -8.38 11.99 -1.43
CA PRO A 88 -8.91 10.81 -0.74
C PRO A 88 -9.45 9.71 -1.66
N ALA A 89 -9.53 9.92 -2.98
CA ALA A 89 -10.33 9.03 -3.83
C ALA A 89 -9.87 8.94 -5.30
N GLY A 90 -8.57 8.99 -5.59
CA GLY A 90 -8.07 8.81 -6.96
C GLY A 90 -8.36 10.01 -7.89
N MET A 91 -8.23 9.81 -9.20
CA MET A 91 -8.30 10.86 -10.21
C MET A 91 -9.72 11.08 -10.73
N PRO A 92 -10.43 12.16 -10.31
CA PRO A 92 -11.77 12.44 -10.76
C PRO A 92 -11.81 12.93 -12.22
N ASN A 93 -12.99 12.86 -12.83
CA ASN A 93 -13.22 13.51 -14.10
C ASN A 93 -13.27 15.04 -13.88
N LYS A 94 -12.50 15.77 -14.68
CA LYS A 94 -12.45 17.23 -14.60
C LYS A 94 -13.81 17.89 -14.81
N LYS A 95 -14.69 17.26 -15.61
CA LYS A 95 -16.05 17.78 -15.90
C LYS A 95 -16.96 17.75 -14.69
N ASP A 96 -16.75 16.76 -13.79
CA ASP A 96 -17.62 16.54 -12.63
C ASP A 96 -17.21 17.41 -11.44
N SER A 97 -15.90 17.63 -11.23
CA SER A 97 -15.41 18.52 -10.22
C SER A 97 -14.04 19.10 -10.59
N THR A 98 -14.03 20.39 -10.95
CA THR A 98 -12.78 21.07 -11.26
C THR A 98 -11.87 21.17 -10.04
N GLN A 99 -12.43 21.43 -8.84
CA GLN A 99 -11.63 21.56 -7.60
C GLN A 99 -10.98 20.23 -7.20
N ALA A 100 -11.77 19.14 -7.14
CA ALA A 100 -11.23 17.82 -6.81
C ALA A 100 -10.19 17.33 -7.85
N TYR A 101 -10.40 17.65 -9.13
CA TYR A 101 -9.43 17.36 -10.18
C TYR A 101 -8.12 18.12 -9.97
N LEU A 102 -8.18 19.43 -9.60
CA LEU A 102 -6.98 20.23 -9.33
C LEU A 102 -6.21 19.73 -8.10
N GLU A 103 -6.92 19.27 -7.05
CA GLU A 103 -6.32 18.67 -5.88
C GLU A 103 -5.64 17.33 -6.21
N ALA A 104 -6.31 16.45 -6.94
CA ALA A 104 -5.75 15.18 -7.39
C ALA A 104 -4.51 15.40 -8.28
N LYS A 105 -4.61 16.35 -9.21
CA LYS A 105 -3.49 16.76 -10.06
C LYS A 105 -2.31 17.27 -9.25
N ASN A 106 -2.54 18.14 -8.25
CA ASN A 106 -1.50 18.64 -7.36
C ASN A 106 -0.78 17.52 -6.62
N ASN A 107 -1.53 16.51 -6.13
CA ASN A 107 -0.98 15.37 -5.43
C ASN A 107 -0.07 14.51 -6.33
N LEU A 108 -0.44 14.31 -7.59
CA LEU A 108 0.42 13.63 -8.56
C LEU A 108 1.61 14.48 -8.98
N ASP A 109 1.41 15.78 -9.27
CA ASP A 109 2.48 16.66 -9.67
C ASP A 109 3.56 16.76 -8.58
N ALA A 110 3.18 16.78 -7.30
CA ALA A 110 4.12 16.76 -6.18
C ALA A 110 4.99 15.50 -6.12
N GLN A 111 4.43 14.34 -6.46
CA GLN A 111 5.18 13.09 -6.58
C GLN A 111 6.09 13.09 -7.81
N LEU A 112 5.58 13.50 -8.96
CA LEU A 112 6.32 13.57 -10.21
C LEU A 112 7.51 14.55 -10.14
N GLU A 113 7.38 15.65 -9.38
CA GLU A 113 8.47 16.60 -9.14
C GLU A 113 9.66 15.95 -8.43
N THR A 114 9.43 14.93 -7.60
CA THR A 114 10.53 14.18 -6.96
C THR A 114 11.47 13.52 -7.96
N LEU A 115 10.99 13.29 -9.17
CA LEU A 115 11.72 12.61 -10.25
C LEU A 115 12.53 13.57 -11.12
N SER A 116 12.45 14.91 -10.90
CA SER A 116 13.05 15.93 -11.77
C SER A 116 14.56 15.77 -11.99
N GLN A 117 15.29 15.22 -11.02
CA GLN A 117 16.73 14.93 -11.12
C GLN A 117 17.07 13.44 -11.04
N PHE A 118 16.05 12.59 -11.01
CA PHE A 118 16.22 11.15 -10.92
C PHE A 118 16.72 10.58 -12.25
N LYS A 119 17.70 9.67 -12.19
CA LYS A 119 18.35 9.09 -13.37
C LYS A 119 17.94 7.63 -13.62
N GLY A 120 17.25 7.02 -12.67
CA GLY A 120 16.75 5.65 -12.75
C GLY A 120 15.34 5.56 -13.32
N ASN A 121 14.67 4.45 -13.12
CA ASN A 121 13.34 4.16 -13.63
C ASN A 121 12.26 4.36 -12.55
N PRO A 122 11.28 5.25 -12.74
CA PRO A 122 10.14 5.36 -11.83
C PRO A 122 9.10 4.29 -12.14
N ILE A 123 8.50 3.71 -11.10
CA ILE A 123 7.40 2.76 -11.17
C ILE A 123 6.33 3.18 -10.16
N PHE A 124 5.10 3.31 -10.62
CA PHE A 124 3.92 3.54 -9.81
C PHE A 124 3.04 2.29 -9.82
N ILE A 125 2.55 1.88 -8.66
CA ILE A 125 1.49 0.88 -8.56
C ILE A 125 0.23 1.51 -7.97
N PRO A 126 -0.98 0.96 -8.20
CA PRO A 126 -2.20 1.46 -7.59
C PRO A 126 -2.34 1.01 -6.14
N GLY A 127 -2.99 1.85 -5.32
CA GLY A 127 -3.54 1.51 -4.02
C GLY A 127 -5.08 1.56 -4.03
N ASN A 128 -5.72 1.30 -2.90
CA ASN A 128 -7.18 1.28 -2.83
C ASN A 128 -7.81 2.67 -3.05
N HIS A 129 -7.16 3.74 -2.58
CA HIS A 129 -7.67 5.09 -2.80
C HIS A 129 -7.65 5.49 -4.29
N ASP A 130 -6.75 4.95 -5.08
CA ASP A 130 -6.66 5.22 -6.51
C ASP A 130 -7.89 4.68 -7.28
N TRP A 131 -8.59 3.67 -6.73
CA TRP A 131 -9.82 3.08 -7.27
C TRP A 131 -11.12 3.73 -6.81
N TYR A 132 -11.12 4.56 -5.77
CA TYR A 132 -12.36 5.04 -5.15
C TYR A 132 -13.14 6.03 -6.00
N ASN A 133 -12.54 6.67 -6.99
CA ASN A 133 -13.22 7.57 -7.89
C ASN A 133 -13.53 6.90 -9.23
N GLU A 134 -14.75 6.48 -9.43
CA GLU A 134 -15.23 5.82 -10.67
C GLU A 134 -14.49 4.52 -11.03
N GLY A 135 -13.81 3.90 -10.06
CA GLY A 135 -13.14 2.60 -10.24
C GLY A 135 -12.10 2.61 -11.36
N LEU A 136 -12.24 1.69 -12.31
CA LEU A 136 -11.31 1.54 -13.44
C LEU A 136 -11.14 2.83 -14.24
N GLU A 137 -12.20 3.60 -14.47
CA GLU A 137 -12.12 4.83 -15.28
C GLU A 137 -11.26 5.90 -14.59
N GLY A 138 -11.35 6.02 -13.26
CA GLY A 138 -10.49 6.90 -12.47
C GLY A 138 -9.04 6.47 -12.47
N LEU A 139 -8.81 5.17 -12.31
CA LEU A 139 -7.47 4.58 -12.35
C LEU A 139 -6.81 4.78 -13.72
N GLU A 140 -7.53 4.54 -14.82
CA GLU A 140 -7.02 4.79 -16.17
C GLU A 140 -6.70 6.28 -16.42
N ARG A 141 -7.48 7.20 -15.85
CA ARG A 141 -7.15 8.65 -15.94
C ARG A 141 -5.86 8.96 -15.23
N GLN A 142 -5.64 8.39 -14.05
CA GLN A 142 -4.39 8.52 -13.28
C GLN A 142 -3.20 7.95 -14.06
N GLN A 143 -3.30 6.72 -14.56
CA GLN A 143 -2.29 6.07 -15.40
C GLN A 143 -1.91 6.96 -16.59
N LYS A 144 -2.90 7.39 -17.37
CA LYS A 144 -2.68 8.28 -18.55
C LYS A 144 -2.03 9.61 -18.16
N TYR A 145 -2.37 10.15 -16.98
CA TYR A 145 -1.77 11.38 -16.51
C TYR A 145 -0.28 11.20 -16.21
N ILE A 146 0.09 10.16 -15.47
CA ILE A 146 1.48 9.83 -15.11
C ILE A 146 2.30 9.51 -16.37
N GLN A 147 1.79 8.64 -17.25
CA GLN A 147 2.43 8.27 -18.51
C GLN A 147 2.70 9.49 -19.39
N LYS A 148 1.72 10.40 -19.52
CA LYS A 148 1.88 11.63 -20.28
C LYS A 148 2.93 12.58 -19.68
N LYS A 149 3.00 12.67 -18.35
CA LYS A 149 3.94 13.57 -17.67
C LYS A 149 5.38 13.09 -17.76
N LEU A 150 5.58 11.78 -17.74
CA LEU A 150 6.89 11.16 -17.83
C LEU A 150 7.29 10.78 -19.25
N ASP A 151 6.41 11.05 -20.23
CA ASP A 151 6.57 10.66 -21.64
C ASP A 151 7.00 9.20 -21.80
N SER A 152 6.37 8.31 -21.02
CA SER A 152 6.65 6.87 -21.02
C SER A 152 5.39 6.08 -20.68
N LYS A 153 5.23 4.92 -21.29
CA LYS A 153 4.19 3.96 -20.93
C LYS A 153 4.63 3.03 -19.80
N GLU A 154 5.91 2.77 -19.68
CA GLU A 154 6.50 1.82 -18.73
C GLU A 154 6.73 2.46 -17.36
N VAL A 155 5.71 3.08 -16.76
CA VAL A 155 5.81 3.81 -15.49
C VAL A 155 4.67 3.55 -14.51
N PHE A 156 3.55 2.96 -14.95
CA PHE A 156 2.40 2.63 -14.10
C PHE A 156 2.00 1.18 -14.33
N PHE A 157 2.06 0.38 -13.28
CA PHE A 157 1.87 -1.06 -13.34
C PHE A 157 1.02 -1.59 -12.18
N PRO A 158 0.16 -2.58 -12.38
CA PRO A 158 -0.20 -3.15 -13.68
C PRO A 158 -1.00 -2.16 -14.52
N GLU A 159 -0.87 -2.24 -15.85
CA GLU A 159 -1.63 -1.36 -16.75
C GLU A 159 -3.11 -1.72 -16.80
N ASP A 160 -3.93 -0.74 -17.15
CA ASP A 160 -5.36 -0.88 -17.45
C ASP A 160 -6.21 -1.54 -16.35
N GLY A 161 -5.76 -1.45 -15.09
CA GLY A 161 -6.42 -2.07 -13.94
C GLY A 161 -6.33 -3.59 -13.91
N CYS A 162 -5.36 -4.17 -14.60
CA CYS A 162 -5.09 -5.62 -14.56
C CYS A 162 -4.41 -6.01 -13.24
N PRO A 163 -4.53 -7.29 -12.80
CA PRO A 163 -4.12 -7.65 -11.45
C PRO A 163 -2.61 -7.85 -11.26
N ILE A 164 -1.89 -8.24 -12.31
CA ILE A 164 -0.46 -8.57 -12.23
C ILE A 164 0.24 -8.11 -13.49
N GLU A 165 1.46 -7.58 -13.31
CA GLU A 165 2.37 -7.34 -14.41
C GLU A 165 3.82 -7.58 -13.99
N LYS A 166 4.60 -8.24 -14.85
CA LYS A 166 6.01 -8.53 -14.63
C LYS A 166 6.88 -7.47 -15.30
N ILE A 167 7.82 -6.91 -14.55
CA ILE A 167 8.80 -5.94 -15.02
C ILE A 167 10.22 -6.51 -14.85
N ASP A 168 10.98 -6.62 -15.92
CA ASP A 168 12.37 -7.04 -15.88
C ASP A 168 13.26 -5.85 -15.50
N ILE A 169 13.80 -5.84 -14.29
CA ILE A 169 14.71 -4.78 -13.82
C ILE A 169 16.10 -4.97 -14.40
N ASN A 170 16.62 -6.18 -14.33
CA ASN A 170 17.87 -6.62 -14.95
C ASN A 170 17.95 -8.17 -14.93
N ASP A 171 19.06 -8.74 -15.37
CA ASP A 171 19.23 -10.21 -15.45
C ASP A 171 19.14 -10.93 -14.09
N LYS A 172 19.27 -10.20 -12.97
CA LYS A 172 19.28 -10.76 -11.61
C LYS A 172 18.02 -10.42 -10.81
N ILE A 173 17.24 -9.45 -11.24
CA ILE A 173 16.12 -8.90 -10.49
C ILE A 173 14.89 -8.77 -11.40
N VAL A 174 13.76 -9.27 -10.94
CA VAL A 174 12.44 -9.07 -11.51
C VAL A 174 11.53 -8.42 -10.49
N LEU A 175 10.69 -7.48 -10.92
CA LEU A 175 9.61 -6.92 -10.12
C LEU A 175 8.29 -7.45 -10.68
N ILE A 176 7.40 -7.88 -9.79
CA ILE A 176 6.03 -8.24 -10.10
C ILE A 176 5.14 -7.23 -9.39
N ALA A 177 4.53 -6.36 -10.18
CA ALA A 177 3.53 -5.41 -9.70
C ALA A 177 2.18 -6.13 -9.53
N ILE A 178 1.55 -5.95 -8.37
CA ILE A 178 0.28 -6.59 -8.03
C ILE A 178 -0.71 -5.50 -7.60
N ASP A 179 -1.84 -5.42 -8.31
CA ASP A 179 -2.98 -4.63 -7.86
C ASP A 179 -3.80 -5.44 -6.86
N SER A 180 -3.56 -5.19 -5.58
CA SER A 180 -4.28 -5.86 -4.50
C SER A 180 -5.74 -5.42 -4.38
N GLU A 181 -6.09 -4.20 -4.77
CA GLU A 181 -7.47 -3.73 -4.77
C GLU A 181 -8.30 -4.51 -5.79
N TRP A 182 -7.75 -4.85 -6.95
CA TRP A 182 -8.37 -5.74 -7.91
C TRP A 182 -8.80 -7.06 -7.26
N TYR A 183 -7.95 -7.65 -6.42
CA TYR A 183 -8.27 -8.92 -5.73
C TYR A 183 -9.31 -8.72 -4.61
N LEU A 184 -9.21 -7.63 -3.85
CA LEU A 184 -10.00 -7.40 -2.64
C LEU A 184 -11.41 -6.87 -2.92
N THR A 185 -11.59 -6.07 -3.98
CA THR A 185 -12.87 -5.40 -4.28
C THR A 185 -13.98 -6.36 -4.74
N ASN A 186 -15.19 -5.87 -4.79
CA ASN A 186 -16.33 -6.57 -5.37
C ASN A 186 -16.46 -6.19 -6.85
N TRP A 187 -16.25 -7.15 -7.73
CA TRP A 187 -16.23 -6.93 -9.18
C TRP A 187 -17.59 -6.57 -9.79
N ASP A 188 -18.68 -6.93 -9.12
CA ASP A 188 -20.03 -6.50 -9.50
C ASP A 188 -20.20 -4.98 -9.52
N LYS A 189 -19.38 -4.26 -8.75
CA LYS A 189 -19.32 -2.79 -8.78
C LYS A 189 -18.51 -2.23 -9.95
N HIS A 190 -17.68 -3.05 -10.58
CA HIS A 190 -16.77 -2.67 -11.65
C HIS A 190 -16.84 -3.65 -12.82
N PRO A 191 -17.98 -3.71 -13.54
CA PRO A 191 -18.24 -4.78 -14.52
C PRO A 191 -17.25 -4.85 -15.69
N LYS A 192 -16.53 -3.75 -15.97
CA LYS A 192 -15.56 -3.66 -17.07
C LYS A 192 -14.10 -3.89 -16.65
N MET A 193 -13.84 -4.09 -15.36
CA MET A 193 -12.45 -4.11 -14.86
C MET A 193 -11.58 -5.21 -15.45
N ASN A 194 -12.18 -6.29 -15.93
CA ASN A 194 -11.47 -7.42 -16.52
C ASN A 194 -11.47 -7.42 -18.06
N ASP A 195 -12.09 -6.45 -18.73
CA ASP A 195 -12.28 -6.49 -20.18
C ASP A 195 -10.95 -6.55 -20.95
N LYS A 196 -9.96 -5.79 -20.50
CA LYS A 196 -8.64 -5.68 -21.13
C LYS A 196 -7.59 -6.68 -20.59
N CYS A 197 -7.91 -7.41 -19.52
CA CYS A 197 -6.95 -8.26 -18.82
C CYS A 197 -7.03 -9.70 -19.30
N GLU A 198 -5.91 -10.41 -19.30
CA GLU A 198 -5.88 -11.86 -19.56
C GLU A 198 -6.41 -12.63 -18.35
N ILE A 199 -6.07 -12.20 -17.14
CA ILE A 199 -6.53 -12.77 -15.88
C ILE A 199 -7.96 -12.29 -15.61
N LYS A 200 -8.92 -13.23 -15.53
CA LYS A 200 -10.34 -12.94 -15.39
C LYS A 200 -10.93 -13.29 -14.01
N ASP A 201 -10.21 -14.07 -13.23
CA ASP A 201 -10.65 -14.56 -11.93
C ASP A 201 -9.50 -14.69 -10.93
N ARG A 202 -9.85 -14.89 -9.64
CA ARG A 202 -8.87 -14.93 -8.54
C ARG A 202 -8.04 -16.21 -8.51
N GLU A 203 -8.50 -17.28 -9.11
CA GLU A 203 -7.73 -18.52 -9.18
C GLU A 203 -6.64 -18.41 -10.25
N THR A 204 -7.00 -17.99 -11.46
CA THR A 204 -6.06 -17.69 -12.54
C THR A 204 -5.00 -16.66 -12.10
N PHE A 205 -5.39 -15.69 -11.25
CA PHE A 205 -4.43 -14.75 -10.64
C PHE A 205 -3.31 -15.48 -9.89
N PHE A 206 -3.64 -16.47 -9.05
CA PHE A 206 -2.62 -17.20 -8.30
C PHE A 206 -1.83 -18.17 -9.16
N GLU A 207 -2.46 -18.79 -10.14
CA GLU A 207 -1.77 -19.66 -11.11
C GLU A 207 -0.70 -18.88 -11.87
N GLU A 208 -1.05 -17.68 -12.36
CA GLU A 208 -0.09 -16.84 -13.06
C GLU A 208 1.01 -16.33 -12.14
N LEU A 209 0.68 -15.87 -10.93
CA LEU A 209 1.67 -15.42 -9.96
C LEU A 209 2.66 -16.54 -9.60
N GLU A 210 2.17 -17.75 -9.35
CA GLU A 210 3.00 -18.92 -9.10
C GLU A 210 3.90 -19.24 -10.30
N SER A 211 3.34 -19.19 -11.50
CA SER A 211 4.07 -19.38 -12.77
C SER A 211 5.21 -18.37 -12.92
N LEU A 212 4.93 -17.08 -12.68
CA LEU A 212 5.93 -16.01 -12.75
C LEU A 212 7.06 -16.20 -11.72
N ILE A 213 6.72 -16.53 -10.47
CA ILE A 213 7.73 -16.79 -9.41
C ILE A 213 8.59 -18.01 -9.79
N LYS A 214 7.99 -19.10 -10.24
CA LYS A 214 8.72 -20.31 -10.66
C LYS A 214 9.64 -20.09 -11.86
N LYS A 215 9.17 -19.35 -12.87
CA LYS A 215 9.98 -19.01 -14.06
C LYS A 215 11.18 -18.13 -13.72
N ASN A 216 11.10 -17.35 -12.62
CA ASN A 216 12.15 -16.43 -12.19
C ASN A 216 12.92 -16.89 -10.93
N ARG A 217 12.86 -18.17 -10.58
CA ARG A 217 13.46 -18.72 -9.34
C ARG A 217 14.96 -18.45 -9.16
N ASP A 218 15.68 -18.23 -10.25
CA ASP A 218 17.13 -17.94 -10.26
C ASP A 218 17.42 -16.45 -10.05
N ARG A 219 16.38 -15.60 -10.08
CA ARG A 219 16.43 -14.15 -9.91
C ARG A 219 15.85 -13.75 -8.54
N THR A 220 16.23 -12.59 -8.04
CA THR A 220 15.52 -11.97 -6.93
C THR A 220 14.19 -11.42 -7.44
N THR A 221 13.09 -11.90 -6.89
CA THR A 221 11.73 -11.44 -7.22
C THR A 221 11.24 -10.44 -6.16
N ILE A 222 10.92 -9.23 -6.59
CA ILE A 222 10.30 -8.21 -5.75
C ILE A 222 8.80 -8.23 -6.06
N LEU A 223 7.98 -8.56 -5.06
CA LEU A 223 6.52 -8.42 -5.15
C LEU A 223 6.15 -7.05 -4.61
N ALA A 224 5.76 -6.15 -5.51
CA ALA A 224 5.28 -4.82 -5.17
C ALA A 224 3.74 -4.85 -5.10
N ILE A 225 3.19 -4.65 -3.92
CA ILE A 225 1.76 -4.73 -3.64
C ILE A 225 1.38 -3.64 -2.64
N HIS A 226 0.24 -2.97 -2.83
CA HIS A 226 -0.14 -1.89 -1.92
C HIS A 226 -0.50 -2.39 -0.52
N HIS A 227 -1.39 -3.38 -0.41
CA HIS A 227 -1.83 -3.92 0.88
C HIS A 227 -0.77 -4.85 1.49
N PRO A 228 -0.32 -4.60 2.75
CA PRO A 228 0.75 -5.38 3.37
C PRO A 228 0.30 -6.78 3.81
N MET A 229 1.19 -7.77 3.68
CA MET A 229 0.93 -9.12 4.19
C MET A 229 1.06 -9.22 5.71
N PHE A 230 1.81 -8.31 6.31
CA PHE A 230 1.97 -8.16 7.76
C PHE A 230 1.79 -6.70 8.14
N SER A 231 1.08 -6.43 9.23
CA SER A 231 0.87 -5.07 9.73
C SER A 231 0.75 -5.06 11.24
N TYR A 232 1.43 -4.12 11.85
CA TYR A 232 1.33 -3.78 13.27
C TYR A 232 0.55 -2.47 13.52
N GLY A 233 -0.12 -1.95 12.52
CA GLY A 233 -0.95 -0.74 12.59
C GLY A 233 -2.46 -1.04 12.63
N PRO A 234 -3.30 -0.04 12.37
CA PRO A 234 -4.77 -0.13 12.43
C PRO A 234 -5.34 -1.21 11.52
N HIS A 235 -4.81 -1.39 10.31
CA HIS A 235 -5.25 -2.43 9.37
C HIS A 235 -4.85 -3.84 9.83
N GLY A 236 -3.81 -3.95 10.68
CA GLY A 236 -3.45 -5.18 11.40
C GLY A 236 -4.25 -5.41 12.69
N GLY A 237 -5.18 -4.50 13.04
CA GLY A 237 -5.98 -4.57 14.26
C GLY A 237 -5.24 -4.08 15.53
N GLN A 238 -4.17 -3.28 15.34
CA GLN A 238 -3.45 -2.62 16.43
C GLN A 238 -3.80 -1.14 16.44
N TYR A 239 -4.52 -0.70 17.47
CA TYR A 239 -5.03 0.66 17.54
C TYR A 239 -4.30 1.47 18.60
N SER A 240 -3.89 2.69 18.25
CA SER A 240 -3.31 3.64 19.19
C SER A 240 -4.34 4.12 20.21
N ALA A 241 -3.89 4.65 21.36
CA ALA A 241 -4.78 5.26 22.35
C ALA A 241 -5.65 6.37 21.73
N LYS A 242 -5.13 7.12 20.76
CA LYS A 242 -5.88 8.14 20.01
C LYS A 242 -7.07 7.55 19.28
N LEU A 243 -6.92 6.40 18.62
CA LEU A 243 -8.01 5.72 17.90
C LEU A 243 -9.04 5.09 18.84
N HIS A 244 -8.65 4.71 20.06
CA HIS A 244 -9.61 4.29 21.09
C HIS A 244 -10.44 5.46 21.63
N LEU A 245 -9.83 6.64 21.74
CA LEU A 245 -10.53 7.86 22.18
C LEU A 245 -11.36 8.47 21.06
N ASN A 246 -10.90 8.35 19.82
CA ASN A 246 -11.48 9.07 18.68
C ASN A 246 -11.37 8.25 17.38
N PRO A 247 -12.23 7.24 17.21
CA PRO A 247 -12.14 6.30 16.09
C PRO A 247 -12.40 6.93 14.72
N ALA A 248 -13.14 8.05 14.69
CA ALA A 248 -13.50 8.74 13.45
C ALA A 248 -12.71 10.04 13.20
N GLY A 249 -11.69 10.35 14.03
CA GLY A 249 -10.92 11.58 13.89
C GLY A 249 -11.68 12.86 14.27
N GLY A 250 -12.88 12.77 14.86
CA GLY A 250 -13.70 13.90 15.25
C GLY A 250 -13.13 14.69 16.44
N LYS A 251 -13.74 15.83 16.78
CA LYS A 251 -13.27 16.72 17.85
C LYS A 251 -13.62 16.23 19.27
N PHE A 252 -14.60 15.33 19.40
CA PHE A 252 -15.10 14.86 20.69
C PHE A 252 -14.59 13.45 20.98
N PRO A 253 -14.06 13.19 22.19
CA PRO A 253 -13.61 11.86 22.57
C PRO A 253 -14.81 10.96 22.94
N PHE A 254 -14.80 9.74 22.42
CA PHE A 254 -15.78 8.68 22.72
C PHE A 254 -15.05 7.38 23.14
N PRO A 255 -14.40 7.35 24.31
CA PRO A 255 -13.46 6.28 24.66
C PRO A 255 -14.08 4.87 24.65
N VAL A 256 -15.27 4.70 25.20
CA VAL A 256 -15.95 3.39 25.23
C VAL A 256 -16.43 3.00 23.84
N LEU A 257 -17.05 3.92 23.12
CA LEU A 257 -17.55 3.70 21.76
C LEU A 257 -16.40 3.46 20.81
N GLY A 258 -15.30 4.21 20.91
CA GLY A 258 -14.10 4.02 20.10
C GLY A 258 -13.49 2.64 20.29
N SER A 259 -13.36 2.19 21.53
CA SER A 259 -12.86 0.84 21.82
C SER A 259 -13.80 -0.25 21.28
N PHE A 260 -15.10 -0.04 21.35
CA PHE A 260 -16.09 -0.98 20.80
C PHE A 260 -16.06 -1.04 19.27
N VAL A 261 -15.96 0.10 18.60
CA VAL A 261 -15.79 0.17 17.13
C VAL A 261 -14.50 -0.55 16.69
N ASN A 262 -13.39 -0.30 17.39
CA ASN A 262 -12.12 -0.96 17.09
C ASN A 262 -12.19 -2.48 17.33
N LEU A 263 -12.91 -2.93 18.36
CA LEU A 263 -13.15 -4.35 18.62
C LEU A 263 -13.96 -5.00 17.50
N ILE A 264 -15.05 -4.35 17.05
CA ILE A 264 -15.85 -4.83 15.92
C ILE A 264 -14.97 -4.89 14.67
N ARG A 265 -14.25 -3.83 14.34
CA ARG A 265 -13.36 -3.77 13.19
C ARG A 265 -12.35 -4.92 13.20
N LYS A 266 -11.72 -5.18 14.35
CA LYS A 266 -10.73 -6.24 14.53
C LYS A 266 -11.32 -7.64 14.42
N THR A 267 -12.57 -7.85 14.84
CA THR A 267 -13.17 -9.20 14.94
C THR A 267 -14.11 -9.54 13.78
N SER A 268 -14.76 -8.55 13.17
CA SER A 268 -15.77 -8.79 12.14
C SER A 268 -15.18 -9.04 10.75
N GLY A 269 -13.96 -8.55 10.48
CA GLY A 269 -13.40 -8.55 9.13
C GLY A 269 -14.27 -7.80 8.10
N ALA A 270 -15.10 -6.86 8.56
CA ALA A 270 -16.05 -6.15 7.70
C ALA A 270 -15.37 -5.24 6.66
N SER A 271 -14.23 -4.66 7.02
CA SER A 271 -13.44 -3.85 6.08
C SER A 271 -12.53 -4.74 5.25
N TYR A 272 -12.66 -4.68 3.94
CA TYR A 272 -11.77 -5.40 3.01
C TYR A 272 -10.32 -4.85 3.00
N ALA A 273 -10.12 -3.65 3.53
CA ALA A 273 -8.80 -3.06 3.72
C ALA A 273 -8.07 -3.56 4.98
N ASP A 274 -8.70 -4.39 5.83
CA ASP A 274 -8.12 -4.90 7.07
C ASP A 274 -7.73 -6.37 6.95
N LEU A 275 -6.59 -6.75 7.53
CA LEU A 275 -6.03 -8.12 7.50
C LEU A 275 -6.99 -9.21 8.00
N GLN A 276 -7.99 -8.85 8.82
CA GLN A 276 -9.01 -9.75 9.35
C GLN A 276 -10.13 -10.07 8.36
N ASN A 277 -10.21 -9.34 7.24
CA ASN A 277 -11.18 -9.65 6.19
C ASN A 277 -10.85 -11.02 5.56
N LYS A 278 -11.88 -11.82 5.31
CA LYS A 278 -11.72 -13.18 4.79
C LYS A 278 -10.93 -13.22 3.47
N ARG A 279 -11.28 -12.33 2.53
CA ARG A 279 -10.63 -12.27 1.22
C ARG A 279 -9.19 -11.77 1.32
N TYR A 280 -8.93 -10.81 2.19
CA TYR A 280 -7.57 -10.35 2.45
C TYR A 280 -6.72 -11.43 3.15
N THR A 281 -7.29 -12.15 4.11
CA THR A 281 -6.63 -13.29 4.76
C THR A 281 -6.28 -14.38 3.75
N GLU A 282 -7.15 -14.66 2.78
CA GLU A 282 -6.88 -15.60 1.69
C GLU A 282 -5.72 -15.12 0.81
N LEU A 283 -5.77 -13.88 0.33
CA LEU A 283 -4.68 -13.25 -0.45
C LEU A 283 -3.34 -13.37 0.31
N ARG A 284 -3.34 -12.92 1.58
CA ARG A 284 -2.15 -12.96 2.44
C ARG A 284 -1.59 -14.36 2.57
N ASN A 285 -2.42 -15.33 2.93
CA ASN A 285 -1.95 -16.69 3.19
C ASN A 285 -1.36 -17.32 1.93
N ARG A 286 -1.99 -17.16 0.78
CA ARG A 286 -1.47 -17.69 -0.50
C ARG A 286 -0.19 -16.98 -0.92
N LEU A 287 -0.10 -15.64 -0.85
CA LEU A 287 1.12 -14.89 -1.17
C LEU A 287 2.29 -15.24 -0.25
N VAL A 288 2.06 -15.31 1.06
CA VAL A 288 3.11 -15.69 2.03
C VAL A 288 3.58 -17.12 1.77
N THR A 289 2.65 -18.05 1.48
CA THR A 289 3.00 -19.43 1.14
C THR A 289 3.88 -19.48 -0.12
N LEU A 290 3.50 -18.79 -1.19
CA LEU A 290 4.31 -18.73 -2.41
C LEU A 290 5.70 -18.12 -2.16
N ALA A 291 5.77 -17.05 -1.36
CA ALA A 291 7.04 -16.42 -1.00
C ALA A 291 7.95 -17.34 -0.16
N GLN A 292 7.38 -18.13 0.76
CA GLN A 292 8.14 -19.08 1.60
C GLN A 292 8.76 -20.23 0.80
N TYR A 293 8.09 -20.68 -0.25
CA TYR A 293 8.63 -21.74 -1.12
C TYR A 293 9.69 -21.20 -2.11
N SER A 294 9.86 -19.91 -2.21
CA SER A 294 10.85 -19.27 -3.08
C SER A 294 11.90 -18.53 -2.24
N GLN A 295 13.16 -18.93 -2.34
CA GLN A 295 14.24 -18.42 -1.48
C GLN A 295 14.65 -16.97 -1.75
N LYS A 296 14.15 -16.35 -2.82
CA LYS A 296 14.58 -15.02 -3.28
C LYS A 296 13.41 -14.08 -3.53
N VAL A 297 12.38 -14.12 -2.67
CA VAL A 297 11.22 -13.22 -2.78
C VAL A 297 11.27 -12.16 -1.69
N ILE A 298 11.10 -10.91 -2.09
CA ILE A 298 10.98 -9.74 -1.22
C ILE A 298 9.59 -9.15 -1.43
N LEU A 299 8.84 -8.97 -0.34
CA LEU A 299 7.54 -8.30 -0.34
C LEU A 299 7.74 -6.82 0.04
N THR A 300 7.17 -5.91 -0.77
CA THR A 300 7.16 -4.48 -0.48
C THR A 300 5.74 -3.94 -0.54
N SER A 301 5.35 -3.09 0.42
CA SER A 301 3.97 -2.59 0.49
C SER A 301 3.88 -1.18 1.10
N GLY A 302 2.72 -0.53 0.90
CA GLY A 302 2.27 0.71 1.52
C GLY A 302 1.12 0.49 2.50
N HIS A 303 0.05 1.30 2.40
CA HIS A 303 -1.26 1.18 3.04
C HIS A 303 -1.30 1.52 4.55
N GLU A 304 -0.29 1.16 5.31
CA GLU A 304 -0.35 1.23 6.78
C GLU A 304 0.10 2.59 7.35
N HIS A 305 0.63 3.49 6.56
CA HIS A 305 1.15 4.82 6.95
C HIS A 305 2.20 4.77 8.06
N THR A 306 2.91 3.65 8.20
CA THR A 306 3.98 3.45 9.18
C THR A 306 5.14 2.67 8.55
N LEU A 307 6.36 2.95 8.99
CA LEU A 307 7.52 2.14 8.63
C LEU A 307 7.54 0.86 9.50
N GLN A 308 7.56 -0.28 8.87
CA GLN A 308 7.55 -1.60 9.54
C GLN A 308 8.60 -2.52 8.93
#